data_3515b5fd3436fab9afd1bf9e3ac8780f
#
_entry.id   3515b5fd3436fab9afd1bf9e3ac8780f
#
_cell.length_a   1.000
_cell.length_b   1.000
_cell.length_c   1.000
_cell.angle_alpha   90.00
_cell.angle_beta   90.00
_cell.angle_gamma   90.00
#
_symmetry.space_group_name_H-M   'P 1'
#
loop_
_entity.id
_entity.type
_entity.pdbx_description
1 polymer ?
#
loop_
_entity_poly.entity_id
_entity_poly.type
_entity_poly.pdbx_seq_one_letter_code
_entity_poly.pdbx_strand_id
1 'polypeptide(L)'
;MKIVPSGIKGLDSVLNGGFNHPSTVLVAGTAGAGKTTFVMQSLVNAAREGENCLFISAISEPVAMMESFISSYSFFDYSLIEKKKLRLFNIEKDLLSAGAPEVIQFIEEKIRMYKPALLVIDPVTVIAESKPNELERRLFLFELLTRMKSWNLLVLLTGEFSLESLKQSPLSYLVDGILYITEETVCEKSERYLSIIKMRGRKYISGRHTYKISSDGITVFPRLLPVFEPKDTAPTNRISTGVEGLDRMLNGGLLKDDVILFYGGPGTGKTIFGLRFIYEGATRGEPGLIISLEEWPSKLKRNAKTFGWDFEELENKGLVKFMFFSPALFHADEHAMVIKDILEKNNIRRVFFDGIEDLVTPMPDVIKRRDYVHSLIDYFSSKDVTTLLTSELPELFGNIKLTLETLSGSVDTVVLLRQVEVEGHMRKALSILKCRGSDHDKEIREFEITSKGIEVKVAMKGYENVMAGMARRPPSDVFREMFGGRKP
;
A
#
# COMPACT_ATOMS: atom_id res chain seq x y z
N MET A 1 21.40 18.41 -13.11
CA MET A 1 20.23 18.03 -13.94
C MET A 1 18.99 18.62 -13.28
N LYS A 2 18.13 19.29 -14.03
CA LYS A 2 16.83 19.77 -13.55
C LYS A 2 15.88 18.55 -13.43
N ILE A 3 15.04 18.54 -12.42
CA ILE A 3 14.00 17.51 -12.25
C ILE A 3 12.67 18.12 -12.70
N VAL A 4 11.92 17.38 -13.50
CA VAL A 4 10.61 17.77 -14.01
C VAL A 4 9.58 16.79 -13.41
N PRO A 5 8.60 17.28 -12.62
CA PRO A 5 7.53 16.44 -12.12
C PRO A 5 6.79 15.73 -13.25
N SER A 6 6.40 14.49 -13.04
CA SER A 6 5.66 13.70 -14.03
C SER A 6 4.23 14.20 -14.22
N GLY A 7 3.68 14.88 -13.22
CA GLY A 7 2.28 15.27 -13.19
C GLY A 7 1.32 14.10 -12.97
N ILE A 8 1.83 12.91 -12.66
CA ILE A 8 1.04 11.72 -12.35
C ILE A 8 1.13 11.44 -10.85
N LYS A 9 -0.01 11.44 -10.19
CA LYS A 9 -0.08 11.22 -8.74
C LYS A 9 0.61 9.91 -8.35
N GLY A 10 1.51 9.99 -7.37
CA GLY A 10 2.28 8.85 -6.84
C GLY A 10 3.51 8.45 -7.68
N LEU A 11 3.58 8.80 -8.97
CA LEU A 11 4.73 8.43 -9.81
C LEU A 11 6.00 9.16 -9.40
N ASP A 12 5.90 10.43 -9.01
CA ASP A 12 7.07 11.20 -8.59
C ASP A 12 7.72 10.61 -7.33
N SER A 13 6.95 9.98 -6.45
CA SER A 13 7.51 9.22 -5.33
C SER A 13 8.31 8.02 -5.81
N VAL A 14 7.85 7.30 -6.83
CA VAL A 14 8.56 6.15 -7.43
C VAL A 14 9.85 6.61 -8.12
N LEU A 15 9.78 7.73 -8.84
CA LEU A 15 10.90 8.33 -9.56
C LEU A 15 11.83 9.19 -8.69
N ASN A 16 11.55 9.27 -7.39
CA ASN A 16 12.27 10.14 -6.46
C ASN A 16 12.26 11.63 -6.89
N GLY A 17 11.07 12.13 -7.31
CA GLY A 17 10.79 13.54 -7.62
C GLY A 17 10.42 13.86 -9.08
N GLY A 18 10.47 12.89 -10.02
CA GLY A 18 10.08 13.10 -11.42
C GLY A 18 11.14 12.69 -12.45
N PHE A 19 11.03 13.19 -13.66
CA PHE A 19 11.95 12.89 -14.77
C PHE A 19 13.20 13.80 -14.76
N ASN A 20 14.31 13.28 -15.27
CA ASN A 20 15.49 14.10 -15.53
C ASN A 20 15.25 14.99 -16.77
N HIS A 21 15.81 16.20 -16.74
CA HIS A 21 15.83 17.08 -17.90
C HIS A 21 17.27 17.54 -18.18
N PRO A 22 17.80 17.40 -19.41
CA PRO A 22 17.20 16.70 -20.55
C PRO A 22 17.25 15.17 -20.37
N SER A 23 16.30 14.45 -20.96
CA SER A 23 16.31 12.98 -21.05
C SER A 23 15.30 12.45 -22.06
N THR A 24 15.53 11.23 -22.53
CA THR A 24 14.59 10.47 -23.35
C THR A 24 14.08 9.27 -22.56
N VAL A 25 12.78 9.21 -22.35
CA VAL A 25 12.11 8.17 -21.54
C VAL A 25 11.11 7.41 -22.41
N LEU A 26 11.22 6.10 -22.42
CA LEU A 26 10.28 5.20 -23.09
C LEU A 26 9.22 4.71 -22.10
N VAL A 27 7.96 4.93 -22.43
CA VAL A 27 6.79 4.30 -21.78
C VAL A 27 6.39 3.11 -22.65
N ALA A 28 6.94 1.95 -22.32
CA ALA A 28 6.69 0.68 -22.98
C ALA A 28 5.56 -0.09 -22.31
N GLY A 29 4.88 -0.94 -23.04
CA GLY A 29 3.88 -1.83 -22.43
C GLY A 29 2.93 -2.46 -23.44
N THR A 30 2.03 -3.30 -22.94
CA THR A 30 1.03 -4.01 -23.75
C THR A 30 -0.05 -3.07 -24.29
N ALA A 31 -0.80 -3.52 -25.30
CA ALA A 31 -1.99 -2.82 -25.76
C ALA A 31 -2.99 -2.64 -24.60
N GLY A 32 -3.72 -1.53 -24.57
CA GLY A 32 -4.70 -1.24 -23.51
C GLY A 32 -4.14 -0.81 -22.14
N ALA A 33 -2.83 -0.89 -21.92
CA ALA A 33 -2.21 -0.50 -20.64
C ALA A 33 -2.26 1.02 -20.33
N GLY A 34 -2.74 1.88 -21.24
CA GLY A 34 -2.91 3.32 -21.00
C GLY A 34 -1.68 4.16 -21.30
N LYS A 35 -0.79 3.74 -22.21
CA LYS A 35 0.42 4.48 -22.61
C LYS A 35 0.12 5.90 -23.06
N THR A 36 -0.82 6.08 -23.98
CA THR A 36 -1.25 7.39 -24.50
C THR A 36 -1.81 8.27 -23.38
N THR A 37 -2.68 7.71 -22.51
CA THR A 37 -3.22 8.41 -21.34
C THR A 37 -2.11 8.90 -20.41
N PHE A 38 -1.09 8.06 -20.18
CA PHE A 38 0.06 8.37 -19.33
C PHE A 38 0.82 9.60 -19.87
N VAL A 39 1.23 9.57 -21.12
CA VAL A 39 2.03 10.66 -21.70
C VAL A 39 1.22 11.94 -21.88
N MET A 40 -0.09 11.81 -22.18
CA MET A 40 -0.99 12.96 -22.28
C MET A 40 -1.20 13.65 -20.94
N GLN A 41 -1.42 12.90 -19.86
CA GLN A 41 -1.54 13.47 -18.53
C GLN A 41 -0.27 14.24 -18.13
N SER A 42 0.90 13.70 -18.42
CA SER A 42 2.17 14.39 -18.17
C SER A 42 2.30 15.68 -18.99
N LEU A 43 1.91 15.63 -20.28
CA LEU A 43 1.92 16.82 -21.15
C LEU A 43 0.99 17.93 -20.64
N VAL A 44 -0.25 17.56 -20.34
CA VAL A 44 -1.27 18.53 -19.85
C VAL A 44 -0.80 19.16 -18.54
N ASN A 45 -0.25 18.40 -17.62
CA ASN A 45 0.27 18.94 -16.38
C ASN A 45 1.45 19.91 -16.62
N ALA A 46 2.40 19.57 -17.49
CA ALA A 46 3.50 20.47 -17.84
C ALA A 46 2.98 21.75 -18.52
N ALA A 47 1.97 21.65 -19.38
CA ALA A 47 1.35 22.81 -20.03
C ALA A 47 0.61 23.71 -19.04
N ARG A 48 -0.02 23.16 -17.99
CA ARG A 48 -0.64 23.92 -16.90
C ARG A 48 0.38 24.73 -16.09
N GLU A 49 1.58 24.18 -15.91
CA GLU A 49 2.71 24.89 -15.28
C GLU A 49 3.34 25.95 -16.18
N GLY A 50 2.76 26.17 -17.37
CA GLY A 50 3.16 27.22 -18.30
C GLY A 50 4.21 26.80 -19.33
N GLU A 51 4.64 25.54 -19.33
CA GLU A 51 5.59 25.04 -20.32
C GLU A 51 4.93 24.86 -21.70
N ASN A 52 5.72 24.99 -22.78
CA ASN A 52 5.26 24.64 -24.11
C ASN A 52 5.42 23.14 -24.32
N CYS A 53 4.35 22.47 -24.73
CA CYS A 53 4.29 21.04 -24.90
C CYS A 53 3.90 20.66 -26.31
N LEU A 54 4.53 19.61 -26.83
CA LEU A 54 4.33 19.13 -28.18
C LEU A 54 4.01 17.64 -28.17
N PHE A 55 2.90 17.27 -28.79
CA PHE A 55 2.52 15.88 -29.02
C PHE A 55 2.55 15.58 -30.49
N ILE A 56 3.25 14.53 -30.87
CA ILE A 56 3.34 14.03 -32.24
C ILE A 56 2.80 12.61 -32.28
N SER A 57 1.66 12.42 -32.94
CA SER A 57 1.08 11.10 -33.18
C SER A 57 1.63 10.51 -34.47
N ALA A 58 1.93 9.22 -34.42
CA ALA A 58 2.30 8.43 -35.60
C ALA A 58 1.15 7.52 -36.09
N ILE A 59 -0.01 7.59 -35.46
CA ILE A 59 -1.19 6.81 -35.85
C ILE A 59 -2.03 7.67 -36.80
N SER A 60 -2.60 7.04 -37.83
CA SER A 60 -3.43 7.72 -38.85
C SER A 60 -4.80 8.20 -38.31
N GLU A 61 -4.98 8.27 -37.02
CA GLU A 61 -6.21 8.78 -36.41
C GLU A 61 -6.23 10.32 -36.49
N PRO A 62 -7.34 10.92 -36.89
CA PRO A 62 -7.48 12.38 -36.88
C PRO A 62 -7.24 12.96 -35.48
N VAL A 63 -6.53 14.07 -35.36
CA VAL A 63 -6.30 14.79 -34.11
C VAL A 63 -7.59 15.00 -33.33
N ALA A 64 -8.71 15.28 -34.03
CA ALA A 64 -10.03 15.46 -33.43
C ALA A 64 -10.54 14.18 -32.68
N MET A 65 -10.22 12.98 -33.14
CA MET A 65 -10.59 11.75 -32.42
C MET A 65 -9.76 11.59 -31.15
N MET A 66 -8.49 11.91 -31.19
CA MET A 66 -7.64 11.91 -30.03
C MET A 66 -8.10 12.95 -28.99
N GLU A 67 -8.44 14.17 -29.43
CA GLU A 67 -9.00 15.21 -28.56
C GLU A 67 -10.30 14.74 -27.92
N SER A 68 -11.20 14.12 -28.67
CA SER A 68 -12.46 13.54 -28.15
C SER A 68 -12.19 12.48 -27.07
N PHE A 69 -11.23 11.58 -27.28
CA PHE A 69 -10.87 10.56 -26.29
C PHE A 69 -10.31 11.19 -25.01
N ILE A 70 -9.38 12.15 -25.16
CA ILE A 70 -8.71 12.75 -24.01
C ILE A 70 -9.65 13.70 -23.25
N SER A 71 -10.61 14.34 -23.92
CA SER A 71 -11.58 15.24 -23.30
C SER A 71 -12.52 14.54 -22.29
N SER A 72 -12.58 13.20 -22.32
CA SER A 72 -13.32 12.42 -21.31
C SER A 72 -12.65 12.42 -19.92
N TYR A 73 -11.39 12.80 -19.82
CA TYR A 73 -10.65 12.85 -18.56
C TYR A 73 -10.71 14.25 -17.93
N SER A 74 -10.92 14.32 -16.62
CA SER A 74 -10.98 15.59 -15.86
C SER A 74 -9.65 16.36 -15.86
N PHE A 75 -8.53 15.69 -16.13
CA PHE A 75 -7.23 16.35 -16.24
C PHE A 75 -7.08 17.15 -17.54
N PHE A 76 -7.90 16.92 -18.58
CA PHE A 76 -7.77 17.61 -19.84
C PHE A 76 -8.33 19.04 -19.77
N ASP A 77 -7.62 19.98 -20.34
CA ASP A 77 -8.02 21.41 -20.40
C ASP A 77 -7.84 21.94 -21.83
N TYR A 78 -8.95 22.09 -22.54
CA TYR A 78 -8.97 22.57 -23.92
C TYR A 78 -8.35 23.97 -24.06
N SER A 79 -8.44 24.81 -23.01
CA SER A 79 -7.85 26.15 -23.03
C SER A 79 -6.32 26.14 -23.23
N LEU A 80 -5.64 25.04 -22.96
CA LEU A 80 -4.20 24.89 -23.20
C LEU A 80 -3.87 24.82 -24.69
N ILE A 81 -4.77 24.26 -25.50
CA ILE A 81 -4.64 24.26 -26.96
C ILE A 81 -4.89 25.67 -27.51
N GLU A 82 -5.95 26.34 -27.07
CA GLU A 82 -6.27 27.72 -27.45
C GLU A 82 -5.13 28.69 -27.10
N LYS A 83 -4.56 28.56 -25.91
CA LYS A 83 -3.41 29.33 -25.43
C LYS A 83 -2.09 28.93 -26.09
N LYS A 84 -2.13 27.94 -26.99
CA LYS A 84 -0.97 27.42 -27.71
C LYS A 84 0.12 26.84 -26.78
N LYS A 85 -0.22 26.42 -25.56
CA LYS A 85 0.67 25.75 -24.63
C LYS A 85 0.81 24.26 -24.92
N LEU A 86 -0.26 23.66 -25.39
CA LEU A 86 -0.30 22.29 -25.90
C LEU A 86 -0.56 22.31 -27.41
N ARG A 87 0.25 21.62 -28.18
CA ARG A 87 0.08 21.46 -29.63
C ARG A 87 0.12 20.01 -30.00
N LEU A 88 -0.83 19.59 -30.82
CA LEU A 88 -1.00 18.22 -31.29
C LEU A 88 -0.75 18.21 -32.81
N PHE A 89 0.11 17.30 -33.24
CA PHE A 89 0.42 17.05 -34.65
C PHE A 89 0.29 15.58 -34.98
N ASN A 90 -0.06 15.29 -36.20
CA ASN A 90 -0.05 13.95 -36.75
C ASN A 90 1.02 13.85 -37.85
N ILE A 91 1.73 12.73 -37.90
CA ILE A 91 2.62 12.41 -39.01
C ILE A 91 1.75 11.78 -40.11
N GLU A 92 1.67 12.46 -41.25
CA GLU A 92 0.90 11.97 -42.38
C GLU A 92 1.49 10.68 -42.93
N LYS A 93 0.63 9.82 -43.50
CA LYS A 93 1.02 8.52 -44.03
C LYS A 93 2.11 8.58 -45.08
N ASP A 94 2.05 9.60 -45.94
CA ASP A 94 3.04 9.82 -46.99
C ASP A 94 4.42 10.15 -46.40
N LEU A 95 4.46 10.92 -45.30
CA LEU A 95 5.68 11.24 -44.58
C LEU A 95 6.25 9.99 -43.83
N LEU A 96 5.39 9.13 -43.29
CA LEU A 96 5.82 7.86 -42.70
C LEU A 96 6.47 6.94 -43.77
N SER A 97 5.95 6.96 -44.99
CA SER A 97 6.47 6.19 -46.11
C SER A 97 7.74 6.78 -46.74
N ALA A 98 8.01 8.05 -46.49
CA ALA A 98 9.26 8.72 -46.90
C ALA A 98 10.44 8.15 -46.08
N GLY A 99 11.61 8.68 -46.26
CA GLY A 99 12.79 8.22 -45.53
C GLY A 99 12.80 8.55 -44.02
N ALA A 100 13.78 8.05 -43.31
CA ALA A 100 14.05 8.46 -41.94
C ALA A 100 14.39 9.95 -41.80
N PRO A 101 15.19 10.55 -42.74
CA PRO A 101 15.54 11.97 -42.68
C PRO A 101 14.33 12.89 -42.69
N GLU A 102 13.30 12.60 -43.50
CA GLU A 102 12.11 13.43 -43.66
C GLU A 102 11.27 13.49 -42.38
N VAL A 103 11.11 12.35 -41.72
CA VAL A 103 10.40 12.29 -40.42
C VAL A 103 11.18 13.07 -39.35
N ILE A 104 12.49 12.90 -39.30
CA ILE A 104 13.34 13.60 -38.33
C ILE A 104 13.29 15.11 -38.61
N GLN A 105 13.39 15.53 -39.86
CA GLN A 105 13.30 16.92 -40.25
C GLN A 105 11.96 17.55 -39.84
N PHE A 106 10.84 16.86 -40.05
CA PHE A 106 9.53 17.33 -39.61
C PHE A 106 9.50 17.58 -38.09
N ILE A 107 10.01 16.65 -37.32
CA ILE A 107 10.06 16.79 -35.84
C ILE A 107 10.95 18.00 -35.47
N GLU A 108 12.12 18.12 -36.05
CA GLU A 108 13.06 19.24 -35.80
C GLU A 108 12.48 20.61 -36.18
N GLU A 109 11.72 20.71 -37.26
CA GLU A 109 11.03 21.93 -37.66
C GLU A 109 10.00 22.35 -36.58
N LYS A 110 9.19 21.39 -36.06
CA LYS A 110 8.24 21.68 -35.00
C LYS A 110 8.95 22.10 -33.70
N ILE A 111 10.07 21.45 -33.35
CA ILE A 111 10.87 21.81 -32.17
C ILE A 111 11.42 23.23 -32.31
N ARG A 112 12.01 23.58 -33.47
CA ARG A 112 12.55 24.92 -33.73
C ARG A 112 11.46 26.01 -33.69
N MET A 113 10.28 25.72 -34.25
CA MET A 113 9.19 26.67 -34.33
C MET A 113 8.52 26.91 -32.94
N TYR A 114 8.35 25.86 -32.14
CA TYR A 114 7.54 25.94 -30.92
C TYR A 114 8.35 25.90 -29.63
N LYS A 115 9.60 25.52 -29.68
CA LYS A 115 10.53 25.44 -28.54
C LYS A 115 9.89 24.75 -27.32
N PRO A 116 9.45 23.47 -27.45
CA PRO A 116 8.80 22.77 -26.35
C PRO A 116 9.81 22.47 -25.25
N ALA A 117 9.33 22.41 -24.00
CA ALA A 117 10.06 21.83 -22.88
C ALA A 117 9.83 20.32 -22.78
N LEU A 118 8.66 19.86 -23.23
CA LEU A 118 8.27 18.45 -23.25
C LEU A 118 7.74 18.07 -24.64
N LEU A 119 8.31 17.01 -25.19
CA LEU A 119 7.91 16.40 -26.46
C LEU A 119 7.42 14.98 -26.20
N VAL A 120 6.30 14.61 -26.78
CA VAL A 120 5.81 13.23 -26.85
C VAL A 120 5.79 12.74 -28.28
N ILE A 121 6.22 11.50 -28.52
CA ILE A 121 6.03 10.77 -29.77
C ILE A 121 5.28 9.47 -29.47
N ASP A 122 4.08 9.33 -30.00
CA ASP A 122 3.16 8.24 -29.69
C ASP A 122 2.53 7.60 -30.94
N PRO A 123 2.82 6.31 -31.22
CA PRO A 123 3.94 5.53 -30.72
C PRO A 123 5.17 5.60 -31.65
N VAL A 124 6.37 5.54 -31.09
CA VAL A 124 7.62 5.50 -31.87
C VAL A 124 7.80 4.18 -32.65
N THR A 125 7.17 3.10 -32.18
CA THR A 125 7.21 1.78 -32.83
C THR A 125 6.59 1.81 -34.22
N VAL A 126 5.47 2.49 -34.43
CA VAL A 126 4.82 2.63 -35.74
C VAL A 126 5.73 3.35 -36.75
N ILE A 127 6.43 4.40 -36.31
CA ILE A 127 7.39 5.08 -37.18
C ILE A 127 8.55 4.15 -37.57
N ALA A 128 9.04 3.37 -36.61
CA ALA A 128 10.10 2.40 -36.89
C ALA A 128 9.62 1.27 -37.81
N GLU A 129 8.42 0.74 -37.57
CA GLU A 129 7.83 -0.35 -38.38
C GLU A 129 7.50 0.05 -39.80
N SER A 130 7.34 1.34 -40.09
CA SER A 130 7.19 1.82 -41.46
C SER A 130 8.45 1.59 -42.36
N LYS A 131 9.57 1.20 -41.73
CA LYS A 131 10.83 0.93 -42.48
C LYS A 131 10.85 -0.53 -42.95
N PRO A 132 11.36 -0.80 -44.18
CA PRO A 132 11.15 -2.06 -44.86
C PRO A 132 11.83 -3.28 -44.21
N ASN A 133 12.95 -3.07 -43.50
CA ASN A 133 13.70 -4.16 -42.91
C ASN A 133 14.25 -3.81 -41.54
N GLU A 134 14.70 -4.82 -40.79
CA GLU A 134 15.17 -4.64 -39.39
C GLU A 134 16.42 -3.72 -39.30
N LEU A 135 17.31 -3.79 -40.27
CA LEU A 135 18.50 -2.94 -40.25
C LEU A 135 18.12 -1.46 -40.38
N GLU A 136 17.22 -1.13 -41.28
CA GLU A 136 16.73 0.24 -41.46
C GLU A 136 15.95 0.75 -40.24
N ARG A 137 15.17 -0.13 -39.61
CA ARG A 137 14.52 0.20 -38.34
C ARG A 137 15.51 0.56 -37.24
N ARG A 138 16.57 -0.23 -37.12
CA ARG A 138 17.64 0.03 -36.13
C ARG A 138 18.40 1.31 -36.42
N LEU A 139 18.75 1.55 -37.67
CA LEU A 139 19.45 2.77 -38.11
C LEU A 139 18.59 4.01 -37.88
N PHE A 140 17.31 3.96 -38.24
CA PHE A 140 16.36 5.02 -37.96
C PHE A 140 16.26 5.36 -36.46
N LEU A 141 16.03 4.36 -35.62
CA LEU A 141 15.95 4.55 -34.18
C LEU A 141 17.25 5.11 -33.61
N PHE A 142 18.39 4.64 -34.10
CA PHE A 142 19.68 5.14 -33.64
C PHE A 142 19.87 6.62 -34.02
N GLU A 143 19.55 7.01 -35.27
CA GLU A 143 19.63 8.38 -35.71
C GLU A 143 18.68 9.30 -34.96
N LEU A 144 17.39 8.93 -34.85
CA LEU A 144 16.37 9.68 -34.13
C LEU A 144 16.78 9.92 -32.66
N LEU A 145 17.18 8.89 -31.95
CA LEU A 145 17.57 9.00 -30.56
C LEU A 145 18.88 9.76 -30.34
N THR A 146 19.78 9.69 -31.29
CA THR A 146 21.01 10.50 -31.27
C THR A 146 20.69 11.99 -31.45
N ARG A 147 19.78 12.34 -32.35
CA ARG A 147 19.27 13.71 -32.53
C ARG A 147 18.54 14.22 -31.30
N MET A 148 17.69 13.40 -30.67
CA MET A 148 16.97 13.78 -29.46
C MET A 148 17.88 14.24 -28.33
N LYS A 149 19.07 13.65 -28.19
CA LYS A 149 20.06 14.10 -27.20
C LYS A 149 20.56 15.52 -27.41
N SER A 150 20.56 15.98 -28.65
CA SER A 150 20.97 17.34 -28.98
C SER A 150 19.87 18.40 -28.78
N TRP A 151 18.61 17.99 -28.65
CA TRP A 151 17.47 18.90 -28.54
C TRP A 151 17.31 19.55 -27.16
N ASN A 152 18.00 19.04 -26.13
CA ASN A 152 17.99 19.60 -24.78
C ASN A 152 16.56 19.70 -24.19
N LEU A 153 15.71 18.68 -24.38
CA LEU A 153 14.36 18.60 -23.89
C LEU A 153 14.12 17.28 -23.10
N LEU A 154 12.99 17.23 -22.42
CA LEU A 154 12.41 15.97 -21.98
C LEU A 154 11.59 15.39 -23.14
N VAL A 155 11.91 14.16 -23.55
CA VAL A 155 11.19 13.42 -24.58
C VAL A 155 10.56 12.17 -23.98
N LEU A 156 9.24 12.04 -24.10
CA LEU A 156 8.53 10.81 -23.77
C LEU A 156 8.16 10.08 -25.06
N LEU A 157 8.58 8.85 -25.16
CA LEU A 157 8.24 7.94 -26.26
C LEU A 157 7.27 6.90 -25.76
N THR A 158 6.30 6.51 -26.58
CA THR A 158 5.52 5.31 -26.31
C THR A 158 5.84 4.21 -27.30
N GLY A 159 5.66 2.97 -26.87
CA GLY A 159 5.85 1.81 -27.75
C GLY A 159 5.17 0.58 -27.21
N GLU A 160 4.67 -0.25 -28.13
CA GLU A 160 4.07 -1.53 -27.78
C GLU A 160 5.14 -2.61 -27.70
N PHE A 161 5.30 -3.19 -26.51
CA PHE A 161 6.32 -4.19 -26.23
C PHE A 161 5.83 -5.21 -25.19
N SER A 162 6.18 -6.47 -25.41
CA SER A 162 6.33 -7.43 -24.32
C SER A 162 7.67 -7.18 -23.59
N LEU A 163 7.84 -7.71 -22.37
CA LEU A 163 9.12 -7.59 -21.65
C LEU A 163 10.30 -8.22 -22.42
N GLU A 164 10.04 -9.30 -23.16
CA GLU A 164 11.04 -9.99 -23.95
C GLU A 164 11.44 -9.19 -25.20
N SER A 165 10.44 -8.71 -25.94
CA SER A 165 10.71 -7.89 -27.13
C SER A 165 11.39 -6.56 -26.79
N LEU A 166 11.05 -5.96 -25.64
CA LEU A 166 11.68 -4.76 -25.13
C LEU A 166 13.19 -4.96 -24.88
N LYS A 167 13.58 -6.08 -24.28
CA LYS A 167 14.99 -6.41 -24.01
C LYS A 167 15.80 -6.55 -25.29
N GLN A 168 15.19 -7.00 -26.37
CA GLN A 168 15.84 -7.18 -27.68
C GLN A 168 15.86 -5.90 -28.53
N SER A 169 15.00 -4.92 -28.19
CA SER A 169 14.88 -3.68 -28.93
C SER A 169 16.08 -2.75 -28.72
N PRO A 170 16.56 -2.06 -29.77
CA PRO A 170 17.57 -1.00 -29.64
C PRO A 170 17.19 0.11 -28.66
N LEU A 171 15.91 0.40 -28.50
CA LEU A 171 15.40 1.38 -27.54
C LEU A 171 15.85 1.06 -26.11
N SER A 172 15.98 -0.23 -25.75
CA SER A 172 16.33 -0.63 -24.38
C SER A 172 17.68 -0.08 -23.90
N TYR A 173 18.65 0.09 -24.77
CA TYR A 173 19.98 0.61 -24.43
C TYR A 173 20.21 2.07 -24.83
N LEU A 174 19.45 2.60 -25.78
CA LEU A 174 19.62 3.97 -26.29
C LEU A 174 18.92 5.03 -25.42
N VAL A 175 17.72 4.75 -24.88
CA VAL A 175 16.98 5.69 -24.05
C VAL A 175 17.58 5.82 -22.64
N ASP A 176 17.27 6.93 -21.95
CA ASP A 176 17.78 7.21 -20.60
C ASP A 176 16.91 6.60 -19.51
N GLY A 177 15.61 6.48 -19.75
CA GLY A 177 14.64 5.86 -18.86
C GLY A 177 13.70 4.91 -19.59
N ILE A 178 13.22 3.88 -18.88
CA ILE A 178 12.21 2.94 -19.37
C ILE A 178 11.22 2.68 -18.24
N LEU A 179 9.98 3.06 -18.48
CA LEU A 179 8.82 2.68 -17.69
C LEU A 179 8.08 1.60 -18.46
N TYR A 180 7.74 0.53 -17.78
CA TYR A 180 7.00 -0.59 -18.36
C TYR A 180 5.65 -0.71 -17.67
N ILE A 181 4.56 -0.58 -18.43
CA ILE A 181 3.19 -0.65 -17.93
C ILE A 181 2.45 -1.82 -18.56
N THR A 182 1.73 -2.58 -17.72
CA THR A 182 0.98 -3.76 -18.14
C THR A 182 -0.40 -3.82 -17.52
N GLU A 183 -1.28 -4.54 -18.18
CA GLU A 183 -2.54 -5.00 -17.63
C GLU A 183 -2.51 -6.53 -17.62
N GLU A 184 -2.80 -7.13 -16.47
CA GLU A 184 -2.76 -8.58 -16.23
C GLU A 184 -4.03 -9.03 -15.51
N THR A 185 -4.50 -10.23 -15.82
CA THR A 185 -5.62 -10.83 -15.07
C THR A 185 -5.06 -11.61 -13.88
N VAL A 186 -5.40 -11.17 -12.68
CA VAL A 186 -5.01 -11.83 -11.42
C VAL A 186 -6.30 -12.18 -10.66
N CYS A 187 -6.52 -13.48 -10.39
CA CYS A 187 -7.72 -13.95 -9.70
C CYS A 187 -9.03 -13.36 -10.29
N GLU A 188 -9.18 -13.45 -11.62
CA GLU A 188 -10.34 -12.93 -12.38
C GLU A 188 -10.51 -11.39 -12.36
N LYS A 189 -9.57 -10.66 -11.78
CA LYS A 189 -9.56 -9.18 -11.78
C LYS A 189 -8.49 -8.67 -12.73
N SER A 190 -8.81 -7.61 -13.46
CA SER A 190 -7.82 -6.87 -14.24
C SER A 190 -7.02 -5.96 -13.31
N GLU A 191 -5.73 -6.20 -13.20
CA GLU A 191 -4.80 -5.39 -12.43
C GLU A 191 -3.75 -4.74 -13.34
N ARG A 192 -3.44 -3.48 -13.07
CA ARG A 192 -2.44 -2.73 -13.82
C ARG A 192 -1.20 -2.48 -13.00
N TYR A 193 -0.05 -2.71 -13.64
CA TYR A 193 1.25 -2.59 -12.98
C TYR A 193 2.22 -1.72 -13.78
N LEU A 194 2.96 -0.89 -13.04
CA LEU A 194 4.05 -0.07 -13.54
C LEU A 194 5.37 -0.54 -12.92
N SER A 195 6.41 -0.67 -13.74
CA SER A 195 7.77 -0.96 -13.28
C SER A 195 8.77 -0.02 -13.94
N ILE A 196 9.74 0.44 -13.17
CA ILE A 196 10.88 1.17 -13.72
C ILE A 196 11.94 0.13 -14.09
N ILE A 197 12.15 -0.07 -15.37
CA ILE A 197 13.17 -1.02 -15.88
C ILE A 197 14.55 -0.37 -15.87
N LYS A 198 14.60 0.93 -16.15
CA LYS A 198 15.84 1.68 -16.25
C LYS A 198 15.59 3.17 -15.97
N MET A 199 16.49 3.80 -15.24
CA MET A 199 16.55 5.26 -15.11
C MET A 199 18.00 5.67 -14.86
N ARG A 200 18.64 6.30 -15.84
CA ARG A 200 20.04 6.72 -15.76
C ARG A 200 20.19 7.89 -14.78
N GLY A 201 21.24 7.82 -13.98
CA GLY A 201 21.65 8.92 -13.10
C GLY A 201 20.74 9.17 -11.89
N ARG A 202 19.79 8.26 -11.56
CA ARG A 202 18.89 8.41 -10.41
C ARG A 202 18.56 7.09 -9.74
N LYS A 203 18.30 7.18 -8.43
CA LYS A 203 17.64 6.13 -7.67
C LYS A 203 16.13 6.20 -7.92
N TYR A 204 15.48 5.07 -7.93
CA TYR A 204 14.03 4.93 -8.04
C TYR A 204 13.58 3.75 -7.18
N ILE A 205 12.29 3.68 -6.89
CA ILE A 205 11.73 2.53 -6.18
C ILE A 205 11.58 1.39 -7.19
N SER A 206 12.33 0.31 -6.96
CA SER A 206 12.30 -0.88 -7.82
C SER A 206 11.10 -1.76 -7.53
N GLY A 207 10.75 -2.63 -8.49
CA GLY A 207 9.64 -3.59 -8.39
C GLY A 207 8.42 -3.15 -9.15
N ARG A 208 7.30 -3.83 -8.87
CA ARG A 208 6.00 -3.56 -9.51
C ARG A 208 5.19 -2.65 -8.60
N HIS A 209 4.67 -1.59 -9.14
CA HIS A 209 3.75 -0.64 -8.50
C HIS A 209 2.38 -0.81 -9.14
N THR A 210 1.32 -0.88 -8.38
CA THR A 210 -0.03 -0.87 -8.94
C THR A 210 -0.41 0.52 -9.43
N TYR A 211 -1.23 0.61 -10.47
CA TYR A 211 -1.82 1.88 -10.90
C TYR A 211 -3.26 1.67 -11.36
N LYS A 212 -4.04 2.73 -11.30
CA LYS A 212 -5.42 2.77 -11.77
C LYS A 212 -5.60 3.87 -12.83
N ILE A 213 -6.50 3.64 -13.76
CA ILE A 213 -7.01 4.63 -14.70
C ILE A 213 -8.45 4.92 -14.31
N SER A 214 -8.75 6.16 -13.98
CA SER A 214 -10.08 6.65 -13.63
C SER A 214 -10.46 7.84 -14.52
N SER A 215 -11.62 8.45 -14.27
CA SER A 215 -11.98 9.74 -14.88
C SER A 215 -10.94 10.83 -14.63
N ASP A 216 -10.16 10.74 -13.55
CA ASP A 216 -9.11 11.70 -13.19
C ASP A 216 -7.76 11.38 -13.79
N GLY A 217 -7.70 10.36 -14.66
CA GLY A 217 -6.47 9.87 -15.28
C GLY A 217 -5.80 8.75 -14.49
N ILE A 218 -4.48 8.67 -14.63
CA ILE A 218 -3.64 7.65 -13.99
C ILE A 218 -3.22 8.09 -12.60
N THR A 219 -3.39 7.20 -11.64
CA THR A 219 -2.80 7.29 -10.30
C THR A 219 -1.93 6.07 -10.07
N VAL A 220 -0.67 6.28 -9.74
CA VAL A 220 0.29 5.23 -9.38
C VAL A 220 0.32 5.10 -7.85
N PHE A 221 0.28 3.86 -7.38
CA PHE A 221 0.40 3.53 -5.97
C PHE A 221 1.81 2.94 -5.74
N PRO A 222 2.72 3.71 -5.13
CA PRO A 222 4.06 3.22 -4.87
C PRO A 222 4.03 1.99 -3.97
N ARG A 223 4.76 0.95 -4.34
CA ARG A 223 4.94 -0.23 -3.50
C ARG A 223 5.42 0.19 -2.11
N LEU A 224 4.82 -0.38 -1.07
CA LEU A 224 5.30 -0.19 0.29
C LEU A 224 6.64 -0.92 0.46
N LEU A 225 7.65 -0.19 0.91
CA LEU A 225 8.97 -0.73 1.20
C LEU A 225 9.21 -0.78 2.71
N PRO A 226 9.94 -1.78 3.21
CA PRO A 226 10.42 -1.78 4.59
C PRO A 226 11.25 -0.51 4.86
N VAL A 227 11.07 0.08 6.02
CA VAL A 227 11.84 1.25 6.45
C VAL A 227 13.03 0.75 7.25
N PHE A 228 14.23 0.92 6.71
CA PHE A 228 15.49 0.56 7.37
C PHE A 228 16.17 1.78 8.02
N GLU A 229 15.42 2.56 8.77
CA GLU A 229 16.03 3.61 9.59
C GLU A 229 16.24 3.06 11.00
N PRO A 230 17.49 2.74 11.41
CA PRO A 230 17.75 2.30 12.76
C PRO A 230 17.43 3.45 13.72
N LYS A 231 16.56 3.19 14.71
CA LYS A 231 16.36 4.11 15.82
C LYS A 231 17.55 3.98 16.76
N ASP A 232 18.24 5.07 17.04
CA ASP A 232 19.42 5.10 17.93
C ASP A 232 19.09 4.69 19.37
N THR A 233 17.83 4.84 19.79
CA THR A 233 17.35 4.45 21.12
C THR A 233 15.97 3.84 21.05
N ALA A 234 15.77 2.66 21.65
CA ALA A 234 14.46 2.08 21.83
C ALA A 234 13.70 2.85 22.94
N PRO A 235 12.41 3.19 22.73
CA PRO A 235 11.63 3.84 23.78
C PRO A 235 11.51 2.95 25.02
N THR A 236 11.67 3.54 26.19
CA THR A 236 11.47 2.87 27.50
C THR A 236 10.13 3.23 28.13
N ASN A 237 9.46 4.25 27.58
CA ASN A 237 8.18 4.72 28.08
C ASN A 237 7.07 3.71 27.80
N ARG A 238 6.20 3.52 28.81
CA ARG A 238 5.06 2.64 28.70
C ARG A 238 3.77 3.42 28.49
N ILE A 239 2.87 2.81 27.73
CA ILE A 239 1.52 3.32 27.50
C ILE A 239 0.49 2.32 27.98
N SER A 240 -0.61 2.80 28.51
CA SER A 240 -1.72 1.96 28.98
C SER A 240 -2.47 1.36 27.80
N THR A 241 -2.87 0.10 27.93
CA THR A 241 -3.82 -0.58 27.02
C THR A 241 -5.27 -0.11 27.26
N GLY A 242 -5.50 0.59 28.38
CA GLY A 242 -6.84 0.91 28.89
C GLY A 242 -7.48 -0.22 29.70
N VAL A 243 -6.80 -1.35 29.85
CA VAL A 243 -7.24 -2.49 30.66
C VAL A 243 -6.23 -2.70 31.78
N GLU A 244 -6.55 -2.20 33.00
CA GLU A 244 -5.63 -2.16 34.13
C GLU A 244 -5.03 -3.55 34.46
N GLY A 245 -5.85 -4.61 34.41
CA GLY A 245 -5.36 -5.95 34.65
C GLY A 245 -4.35 -6.44 33.61
N LEU A 246 -4.53 -6.08 32.33
CA LEU A 246 -3.58 -6.39 31.28
C LEU A 246 -2.31 -5.53 31.41
N ASP A 247 -2.45 -4.26 31.78
CA ASP A 247 -1.29 -3.40 32.04
C ASP A 247 -0.41 -3.96 33.16
N ARG A 248 -1.04 -4.51 34.23
CA ARG A 248 -0.29 -5.21 35.30
C ARG A 248 0.44 -6.44 34.78
N MET A 249 -0.19 -7.26 33.94
CA MET A 249 0.43 -8.43 33.33
C MET A 249 1.61 -8.06 32.42
N LEU A 250 1.57 -6.89 31.82
CA LEU A 250 2.63 -6.31 30.95
C LEU A 250 3.64 -5.46 31.75
N ASN A 251 3.67 -5.59 33.08
CA ASN A 251 4.59 -4.82 33.94
C ASN A 251 4.46 -3.29 33.78
N GLY A 252 3.24 -2.80 33.68
CA GLY A 252 2.90 -1.37 33.60
C GLY A 252 2.42 -0.89 32.23
N GLY A 253 2.08 -1.78 31.32
CA GLY A 253 1.56 -1.48 29.99
C GLY A 253 2.54 -1.81 28.86
N LEU A 254 2.18 -1.39 27.65
CA LEU A 254 2.96 -1.65 26.43
C LEU A 254 4.14 -0.68 26.33
N LEU A 255 5.22 -1.11 25.74
CA LEU A 255 6.27 -0.16 25.31
C LEU A 255 5.74 0.70 24.16
N LYS A 256 6.12 1.96 24.15
CA LYS A 256 5.75 2.86 23.07
C LYS A 256 6.37 2.38 21.76
N ASP A 257 5.66 2.55 20.64
CA ASP A 257 6.05 2.14 19.28
C ASP A 257 6.09 0.62 19.05
N ASP A 258 5.75 -0.20 20.07
CA ASP A 258 5.63 -1.64 19.92
C ASP A 258 4.42 -2.03 19.07
N VAL A 259 4.54 -3.21 18.47
CA VAL A 259 3.47 -3.87 17.73
C VAL A 259 2.96 -5.07 18.52
N ILE A 260 1.67 -5.01 18.85
CA ILE A 260 1.00 -6.00 19.66
C ILE A 260 0.01 -6.78 18.81
N LEU A 261 0.03 -8.10 18.94
CA LEU A 261 -0.92 -8.99 18.30
C LEU A 261 -1.86 -9.60 19.33
N PHE A 262 -3.14 -9.38 19.16
CA PHE A 262 -4.19 -10.13 19.85
C PHE A 262 -4.64 -11.28 18.94
N TYR A 263 -4.39 -12.49 19.41
CA TYR A 263 -4.66 -13.72 18.70
C TYR A 263 -5.73 -14.53 19.42
N GLY A 264 -6.78 -14.94 18.74
CA GLY A 264 -7.85 -15.69 19.40
C GLY A 264 -9.03 -16.00 18.50
N GLY A 265 -9.84 -16.97 18.90
CA GLY A 265 -11.03 -17.38 18.17
C GLY A 265 -12.11 -16.29 18.07
N PRO A 266 -13.15 -16.52 17.25
CA PRO A 266 -14.29 -15.60 17.15
C PRO A 266 -14.97 -15.44 18.51
N GLY A 267 -15.50 -14.24 18.78
CA GLY A 267 -16.22 -13.92 20.03
C GLY A 267 -15.35 -13.86 21.29
N THR A 268 -14.03 -13.97 21.22
CA THR A 268 -13.14 -13.83 22.38
C THR A 268 -13.03 -12.38 22.88
N GLY A 269 -13.30 -11.38 22.04
CA GLY A 269 -13.29 -9.96 22.42
C GLY A 269 -12.12 -9.16 21.88
N LYS A 270 -11.38 -9.68 20.87
CA LYS A 270 -10.26 -8.99 20.23
C LYS A 270 -10.56 -7.53 19.87
N THR A 271 -11.67 -7.31 19.16
CA THR A 271 -12.12 -5.98 18.72
C THR A 271 -12.38 -5.04 19.90
N ILE A 272 -12.91 -5.57 21.03
CA ILE A 272 -13.17 -4.76 22.22
C ILE A 272 -11.87 -4.29 22.89
N PHE A 273 -10.82 -5.13 22.91
CA PHE A 273 -9.50 -4.71 23.37
C PHE A 273 -8.92 -3.60 22.47
N GLY A 274 -9.04 -3.75 21.14
CA GLY A 274 -8.59 -2.75 20.19
C GLY A 274 -9.31 -1.41 20.32
N LEU A 275 -10.64 -1.43 20.46
CA LEU A 275 -11.43 -0.23 20.71
C LEU A 275 -11.05 0.44 22.03
N ARG A 276 -10.87 -0.35 23.10
CA ARG A 276 -10.44 0.19 24.40
C ARG A 276 -9.07 0.84 24.33
N PHE A 277 -8.13 0.23 23.61
CA PHE A 277 -6.78 0.76 23.41
C PHE A 277 -6.78 2.13 22.71
N ILE A 278 -7.59 2.30 21.68
CA ILE A 278 -7.73 3.59 20.99
C ILE A 278 -8.46 4.60 21.86
N TYR A 279 -9.54 4.19 22.53
CA TYR A 279 -10.31 5.08 23.41
C TYR A 279 -9.44 5.64 24.54
N GLU A 280 -8.62 4.81 25.18
CA GLU A 280 -7.68 5.21 26.23
C GLU A 280 -6.68 6.24 25.74
N GLY A 281 -6.07 6.02 24.55
CA GLY A 281 -5.15 6.99 23.96
C GLY A 281 -5.83 8.31 23.64
N ALA A 282 -6.97 8.27 22.98
CA ALA A 282 -7.71 9.46 22.57
C ALA A 282 -8.15 10.33 23.77
N THR A 283 -8.56 9.70 24.89
CA THR A 283 -8.91 10.43 26.12
C THR A 283 -7.69 11.09 26.78
N ARG A 284 -6.48 10.64 26.48
CA ARG A 284 -5.22 11.25 26.92
C ARG A 284 -4.63 12.24 25.89
N GLY A 285 -5.35 12.51 24.81
CA GLY A 285 -4.91 13.43 23.76
C GLY A 285 -3.97 12.79 22.72
N GLU A 286 -3.86 11.46 22.66
CA GLU A 286 -3.11 10.72 21.65
C GLU A 286 -4.04 10.34 20.49
N PRO A 287 -3.88 10.93 19.28
CA PRO A 287 -4.75 10.62 18.17
C PRO A 287 -4.62 9.17 17.72
N GLY A 288 -5.78 8.52 17.48
CA GLY A 288 -5.87 7.11 17.10
C GLY A 288 -6.51 6.89 15.74
N LEU A 289 -6.09 5.80 15.07
CA LEU A 289 -6.67 5.32 13.83
C LEU A 289 -7.19 3.89 14.03
N ILE A 290 -8.43 3.66 13.68
CA ILE A 290 -9.06 2.34 13.64
C ILE A 290 -9.20 1.94 12.17
N ILE A 291 -8.56 0.83 11.81
CA ILE A 291 -8.66 0.22 10.48
C ILE A 291 -9.38 -1.12 10.65
N SER A 292 -10.54 -1.27 10.03
CA SER A 292 -11.32 -2.50 10.08
C SER A 292 -11.58 -3.05 8.69
N LEU A 293 -11.44 -4.38 8.55
CA LEU A 293 -11.84 -5.12 7.36
C LEU A 293 -13.11 -5.95 7.60
N GLU A 294 -13.48 -6.19 8.88
CA GLU A 294 -14.59 -7.05 9.27
C GLU A 294 -15.88 -6.25 9.51
N GLU A 295 -15.79 -5.16 10.26
CA GLU A 295 -16.96 -4.42 10.72
C GLU A 295 -16.97 -2.95 10.28
N TRP A 296 -18.15 -2.48 9.85
CA TRP A 296 -18.35 -1.07 9.50
C TRP A 296 -18.14 -0.15 10.71
N PRO A 297 -17.60 1.07 10.52
CA PRO A 297 -17.39 2.05 11.59
C PRO A 297 -18.63 2.32 12.45
N SER A 298 -19.81 2.38 11.83
CA SER A 298 -21.08 2.58 12.54
C SER A 298 -21.40 1.47 13.55
N LYS A 299 -21.06 0.20 13.20
CA LYS A 299 -21.24 -0.94 14.07
C LYS A 299 -20.24 -0.92 15.23
N LEU A 300 -18.97 -0.62 14.94
CA LEU A 300 -17.93 -0.49 15.97
C LEU A 300 -18.28 0.62 16.97
N LYS A 301 -18.71 1.79 16.52
CA LYS A 301 -19.13 2.92 17.35
C LYS A 301 -20.33 2.55 18.23
N ARG A 302 -21.36 1.92 17.65
CA ARG A 302 -22.53 1.45 18.41
C ARG A 302 -22.13 0.46 19.50
N ASN A 303 -21.27 -0.51 19.18
CA ASN A 303 -20.79 -1.50 20.15
C ASN A 303 -19.97 -0.82 21.26
N ALA A 304 -19.08 0.11 20.94
CA ALA A 304 -18.30 0.87 21.92
C ALA A 304 -19.17 1.70 22.86
N LYS A 305 -20.27 2.26 22.36
CA LYS A 305 -21.20 3.07 23.15
C LYS A 305 -21.87 2.28 24.28
N THR A 306 -22.01 0.94 24.15
CA THR A 306 -22.52 0.08 25.24
C THR A 306 -21.61 0.03 26.47
N PHE A 307 -20.33 0.37 26.30
CA PHE A 307 -19.32 0.50 27.36
C PHE A 307 -19.12 1.94 27.83
N GLY A 308 -19.90 2.91 27.31
CA GLY A 308 -19.72 4.34 27.59
C GLY A 308 -18.57 4.98 26.82
N TRP A 309 -18.03 4.32 25.79
CA TRP A 309 -16.97 4.87 24.97
C TRP A 309 -17.56 5.62 23.78
N ASP A 310 -17.60 6.94 23.86
CA ASP A 310 -18.18 7.81 22.81
C ASP A 310 -17.12 8.15 21.76
N PHE A 311 -17.07 7.33 20.71
CA PHE A 311 -16.18 7.57 19.57
C PHE A 311 -16.69 8.67 18.63
N GLU A 312 -17.97 9.01 18.64
CA GLU A 312 -18.50 10.11 17.83
C GLU A 312 -17.97 11.45 18.34
N GLU A 313 -17.95 11.62 19.65
CA GLU A 313 -17.32 12.81 20.27
C GLU A 313 -15.83 12.92 19.96
N LEU A 314 -15.08 11.80 20.06
CA LEU A 314 -13.64 11.78 19.78
C LEU A 314 -13.33 12.03 18.29
N GLU A 315 -14.15 11.52 17.39
CA GLU A 315 -14.00 11.77 15.95
C GLU A 315 -14.26 13.25 15.62
N ASN A 316 -15.31 13.84 16.20
CA ASN A 316 -15.61 15.27 16.05
C ASN A 316 -14.48 16.18 16.60
N LYS A 317 -13.77 15.73 17.63
CA LYS A 317 -12.58 16.40 18.16
C LYS A 317 -11.31 16.16 17.31
N GLY A 318 -11.39 15.31 16.28
CA GLY A 318 -10.24 14.96 15.45
C GLY A 318 -9.24 14.01 16.13
N LEU A 319 -9.59 13.43 17.27
CA LEU A 319 -8.74 12.51 18.04
C LEU A 319 -8.85 11.05 17.59
N VAL A 320 -9.88 10.68 16.84
CA VAL A 320 -10.03 9.34 16.28
C VAL A 320 -10.42 9.44 14.81
N LYS A 321 -9.86 8.55 14.01
CA LYS A 321 -10.25 8.30 12.61
C LYS A 321 -10.65 6.85 12.44
N PHE A 322 -11.67 6.63 11.63
CA PHE A 322 -12.09 5.29 11.22
C PHE A 322 -11.82 5.09 9.73
N MET A 323 -11.29 3.93 9.39
CA MET A 323 -11.16 3.44 8.03
C MET A 323 -11.80 2.06 7.92
N PHE A 324 -12.53 1.85 6.85
CA PHE A 324 -13.06 0.54 6.50
C PHE A 324 -12.62 0.17 5.09
N PHE A 325 -12.06 -1.02 4.96
CA PHE A 325 -11.71 -1.59 3.67
C PHE A 325 -12.48 -2.89 3.47
N SER A 326 -13.20 -2.99 2.36
CA SER A 326 -13.78 -4.27 1.97
C SER A 326 -12.69 -5.20 1.45
N PRO A 327 -12.53 -6.42 2.01
CA PRO A 327 -11.53 -7.38 1.52
C PRO A 327 -11.71 -7.69 0.03
N ALA A 328 -12.94 -7.68 -0.49
CA ALA A 328 -13.24 -7.92 -1.90
C ALA A 328 -12.67 -6.85 -2.85
N LEU A 329 -12.50 -5.61 -2.36
CA LEU A 329 -12.00 -4.45 -3.11
C LEU A 329 -10.58 -4.06 -2.69
N PHE A 330 -9.92 -4.90 -1.92
CA PHE A 330 -8.61 -4.59 -1.36
C PHE A 330 -7.52 -4.56 -2.44
N HIS A 331 -6.76 -3.46 -2.47
CA HIS A 331 -5.55 -3.26 -3.26
C HIS A 331 -4.44 -2.77 -2.33
N ALA A 332 -3.45 -3.60 -2.08
CA ALA A 332 -2.42 -3.37 -1.05
C ALA A 332 -1.73 -2.02 -1.14
N ASP A 333 -1.16 -1.68 -2.30
CA ASP A 333 -0.40 -0.44 -2.47
C ASP A 333 -1.29 0.80 -2.34
N GLU A 334 -2.53 0.73 -2.84
CA GLU A 334 -3.51 1.83 -2.73
C GLU A 334 -3.87 2.09 -1.26
N HIS A 335 -4.22 1.04 -0.52
CA HIS A 335 -4.58 1.17 0.87
C HIS A 335 -3.40 1.60 1.74
N ALA A 336 -2.19 1.10 1.45
CA ALA A 336 -0.97 1.56 2.09
C ALA A 336 -0.76 3.08 1.90
N MET A 337 -0.98 3.59 0.69
CA MET A 337 -0.89 5.02 0.40
C MET A 337 -1.91 5.84 1.20
N VAL A 338 -3.16 5.37 1.29
CA VAL A 338 -4.21 6.06 2.06
C VAL A 338 -3.89 6.04 3.56
N ILE A 339 -3.42 4.89 4.09
CA ILE A 339 -3.00 4.77 5.50
C ILE A 339 -1.87 5.76 5.79
N LYS A 340 -0.83 5.82 4.93
CA LYS A 340 0.28 6.76 5.06
C LYS A 340 -0.19 8.21 5.13
N ASP A 341 -1.04 8.59 4.19
CA ASP A 341 -1.62 9.93 4.12
C ASP A 341 -2.36 10.33 5.41
N ILE A 342 -3.13 9.40 5.98
CA ILE A 342 -3.87 9.65 7.21
C ILE A 342 -2.92 9.77 8.41
N LEU A 343 -1.95 8.89 8.52
CA LEU A 343 -0.96 8.91 9.60
C LEU A 343 -0.20 10.24 9.63
N GLU A 344 0.27 10.70 8.47
CA GLU A 344 1.07 11.93 8.36
C GLU A 344 0.23 13.19 8.59
N LYS A 345 -1.00 13.25 8.05
CA LYS A 345 -1.87 14.43 8.17
C LYS A 345 -2.49 14.61 9.54
N ASN A 346 -2.71 13.53 10.31
CA ASN A 346 -3.44 13.58 11.57
C ASN A 346 -2.55 13.29 12.80
N ASN A 347 -1.23 13.21 12.64
CA ASN A 347 -0.28 12.95 13.73
C ASN A 347 -0.70 11.73 14.60
N ILE A 348 -1.12 10.65 13.96
CA ILE A 348 -1.60 9.44 14.64
C ILE A 348 -0.51 8.86 15.53
N ARG A 349 -0.89 8.43 16.74
CA ARG A 349 0.00 7.81 17.74
C ARG A 349 -0.36 6.37 18.05
N ARG A 350 -1.62 6.02 17.88
CA ARG A 350 -2.11 4.66 18.09
C ARG A 350 -2.85 4.16 16.86
N VAL A 351 -2.56 2.94 16.44
CA VAL A 351 -3.31 2.25 15.39
C VAL A 351 -3.92 0.99 15.96
N PHE A 352 -5.19 0.79 15.69
CA PHE A 352 -5.86 -0.49 15.85
C PHE A 352 -6.23 -1.04 14.48
N PHE A 353 -5.69 -2.20 14.14
CA PHE A 353 -5.94 -2.88 12.88
C PHE A 353 -6.73 -4.18 13.16
N ASP A 354 -8.01 -4.19 12.82
CA ASP A 354 -8.91 -5.30 13.06
C ASP A 354 -9.00 -6.21 11.83
N GLY A 355 -8.52 -7.47 12.00
CA GLY A 355 -8.51 -8.48 10.94
C GLY A 355 -7.32 -8.38 9.98
N ILE A 356 -6.07 -8.45 10.49
CA ILE A 356 -4.87 -8.36 9.62
C ILE A 356 -4.80 -9.48 8.56
N GLU A 357 -5.46 -10.61 8.80
CA GLU A 357 -5.51 -11.75 7.86
C GLU A 357 -6.33 -11.42 6.63
N ASP A 358 -7.42 -10.69 6.79
CA ASP A 358 -8.29 -10.28 5.69
C ASP A 358 -7.58 -9.31 4.73
N LEU A 359 -6.59 -8.57 5.24
CA LEU A 359 -5.73 -7.71 4.44
C LEU A 359 -4.91 -8.51 3.40
N VAL A 360 -4.45 -9.69 3.77
CA VAL A 360 -3.53 -10.47 2.94
C VAL A 360 -4.20 -11.62 2.20
N THR A 361 -5.42 -11.98 2.59
CA THR A 361 -6.20 -13.06 1.94
C THR A 361 -6.34 -12.88 0.42
N PRO A 362 -6.58 -11.67 -0.12
CA PRO A 362 -6.65 -11.47 -1.57
C PRO A 362 -5.33 -11.63 -2.32
N MET A 363 -4.20 -11.69 -1.61
CA MET A 363 -2.88 -11.82 -2.24
C MET A 363 -2.55 -13.30 -2.46
N PRO A 364 -2.34 -13.78 -3.70
CA PRO A 364 -2.07 -15.19 -3.96
C PRO A 364 -0.67 -15.64 -3.49
N ASP A 365 0.30 -14.73 -3.49
CA ASP A 365 1.70 -15.02 -3.20
C ASP A 365 2.00 -14.85 -1.71
N VAL A 366 2.35 -15.95 -1.02
CA VAL A 366 2.66 -15.99 0.42
C VAL A 366 3.84 -15.10 0.79
N ILE A 367 4.88 -15.02 -0.07
CA ILE A 367 6.05 -14.18 0.17
C ILE A 367 5.66 -12.71 0.11
N LYS A 368 4.86 -12.33 -0.89
CA LYS A 368 4.36 -10.94 -1.00
C LYS A 368 3.46 -10.55 0.17
N ARG A 369 2.62 -11.48 0.67
CA ARG A 369 1.82 -11.26 1.88
C ARG A 369 2.71 -10.89 3.06
N ARG A 370 3.72 -11.71 3.30
CA ARG A 370 4.67 -11.51 4.38
C ARG A 370 5.41 -10.18 4.24
N ASP A 371 5.98 -9.91 3.08
CA ASP A 371 6.72 -8.67 2.80
C ASP A 371 5.84 -7.43 3.01
N TYR A 372 4.58 -7.50 2.59
CA TYR A 372 3.64 -6.40 2.74
C TYR A 372 3.33 -6.11 4.22
N VAL A 373 2.99 -7.14 5.00
CA VAL A 373 2.69 -6.98 6.42
C VAL A 373 3.92 -6.48 7.19
N HIS A 374 5.11 -7.03 6.91
CA HIS A 374 6.35 -6.54 7.49
C HIS A 374 6.59 -5.07 7.18
N SER A 375 6.45 -4.68 5.90
CA SER A 375 6.64 -3.29 5.48
C SER A 375 5.64 -2.33 6.13
N LEU A 376 4.40 -2.78 6.35
CA LEU A 376 3.37 -1.99 7.02
C LEU A 376 3.69 -1.80 8.52
N ILE A 377 4.10 -2.86 9.19
CA ILE A 377 4.52 -2.85 10.59
C ILE A 377 5.75 -1.94 10.77
N ASP A 378 6.78 -2.13 9.95
CA ASP A 378 8.00 -1.30 9.97
C ASP A 378 7.67 0.18 9.74
N TYR A 379 6.72 0.46 8.83
CA TYR A 379 6.28 1.82 8.59
C TYR A 379 5.61 2.43 9.82
N PHE A 380 4.70 1.72 10.51
CA PHE A 380 4.09 2.21 11.74
C PHE A 380 5.14 2.48 12.81
N SER A 381 6.03 1.54 13.06
CA SER A 381 7.11 1.69 14.03
C SER A 381 8.04 2.88 13.70
N SER A 382 8.33 3.11 12.41
CA SER A 382 9.17 4.25 11.97
C SER A 382 8.52 5.62 12.23
N LYS A 383 7.20 5.66 12.38
CA LYS A 383 6.41 6.88 12.64
C LYS A 383 6.04 7.06 14.12
N ASP A 384 6.68 6.33 15.03
CA ASP A 384 6.41 6.37 16.48
C ASP A 384 4.95 6.03 16.82
N VAL A 385 4.38 5.05 16.12
CA VAL A 385 3.00 4.61 16.26
C VAL A 385 2.97 3.27 16.98
N THR A 386 2.33 3.22 18.14
CA THR A 386 2.03 1.95 18.81
C THR A 386 0.84 1.28 18.14
N THR A 387 1.01 0.04 17.73
CA THR A 387 0.05 -0.66 16.87
C THR A 387 -0.51 -1.90 17.53
N LEU A 388 -1.83 -2.02 17.58
CA LEU A 388 -2.54 -3.22 18.00
C LEU A 388 -3.15 -3.89 16.77
N LEU A 389 -2.77 -5.13 16.54
CA LEU A 389 -3.27 -5.98 15.45
C LEU A 389 -4.17 -7.07 16.05
N THR A 390 -5.23 -7.45 15.33
CA THR A 390 -5.97 -8.67 15.64
C THR A 390 -5.81 -9.70 14.54
N SER A 391 -5.82 -10.97 14.93
CA SER A 391 -5.78 -12.11 14.04
C SER A 391 -6.61 -13.25 14.59
N GLU A 392 -7.24 -14.00 13.71
CA GLU A 392 -8.16 -15.06 14.10
C GLU A 392 -7.47 -16.41 14.23
N LEU A 393 -7.82 -17.14 15.30
CA LEU A 393 -7.40 -18.52 15.50
C LEU A 393 -8.36 -19.43 14.72
N PRO A 394 -7.90 -20.19 13.72
CA PRO A 394 -8.79 -20.98 12.88
C PRO A 394 -9.46 -22.14 13.60
N GLU A 395 -8.89 -22.61 14.73
CA GLU A 395 -9.42 -23.73 15.52
C GLU A 395 -9.88 -23.26 16.90
N LEU A 396 -11.15 -23.48 17.23
CA LEU A 396 -11.71 -23.19 18.56
C LEU A 396 -11.10 -24.08 19.66
N PHE A 397 -10.81 -25.35 19.35
CA PHE A 397 -10.25 -26.35 20.25
C PHE A 397 -9.06 -27.05 19.58
N GLY A 398 -8.04 -27.44 20.37
CA GLY A 398 -6.86 -28.13 19.86
C GLY A 398 -5.54 -27.38 20.11
N ASN A 399 -4.45 -27.96 19.59
CA ASN A 399 -3.13 -27.36 19.71
C ASN A 399 -3.04 -26.11 18.84
N ILE A 400 -2.44 -25.06 19.37
CA ILE A 400 -2.19 -23.81 18.67
C ILE A 400 -1.21 -24.10 17.53
N LYS A 401 -1.71 -24.28 16.32
CA LYS A 401 -0.89 -24.14 15.12
C LYS A 401 -0.81 -22.65 14.83
N LEU A 402 0.31 -22.06 15.21
CA LEU A 402 0.60 -20.67 14.87
C LEU A 402 0.73 -20.56 13.34
N THR A 403 -0.35 -20.24 12.65
CA THR A 403 -0.32 -19.65 11.29
C THR A 403 0.47 -18.32 11.29
N LEU A 404 1.01 -17.99 12.44
CA LEU A 404 1.83 -16.85 12.78
C LEU A 404 3.27 -16.93 12.26
N GLU A 405 3.65 -17.92 11.47
CA GLU A 405 5.01 -17.96 10.88
C GLU A 405 5.32 -16.67 10.11
N THR A 406 4.29 -16.01 9.57
CA THR A 406 4.43 -14.74 8.87
C THR A 406 4.48 -13.53 9.80
N LEU A 407 3.85 -13.54 10.98
CA LEU A 407 3.70 -12.38 11.86
C LEU A 407 4.58 -12.43 13.11
N SER A 408 4.87 -13.64 13.63
CA SER A 408 5.56 -13.81 14.93
C SER A 408 6.95 -13.18 14.97
N GLY A 409 7.60 -13.04 13.83
CA GLY A 409 8.91 -12.38 13.69
C GLY A 409 8.84 -10.85 13.86
N SER A 410 7.75 -10.22 13.45
CA SER A 410 7.59 -8.76 13.33
C SER A 410 6.88 -8.11 14.49
N VAL A 411 6.13 -8.87 15.31
CA VAL A 411 5.40 -8.31 16.46
C VAL A 411 6.23 -8.45 17.73
N ASP A 412 6.10 -7.48 18.63
CA ASP A 412 6.86 -7.42 19.88
C ASP A 412 6.13 -8.17 21.01
N THR A 413 4.83 -8.02 21.10
CA THR A 413 4.00 -8.66 22.10
C THR A 413 2.90 -9.49 21.46
N VAL A 414 2.66 -10.69 22.00
CA VAL A 414 1.57 -11.57 21.55
C VAL A 414 0.69 -11.90 22.77
N VAL A 415 -0.57 -11.52 22.67
CA VAL A 415 -1.61 -11.81 23.65
C VAL A 415 -2.57 -12.82 23.05
N LEU A 416 -2.72 -13.96 23.71
CA LEU A 416 -3.67 -15.00 23.32
C LEU A 416 -4.96 -14.86 24.11
N LEU A 417 -6.08 -14.81 23.40
CA LEU A 417 -7.43 -14.86 23.96
C LEU A 417 -8.09 -16.18 23.59
N ARG A 418 -8.68 -16.85 24.58
CA ARG A 418 -9.33 -18.13 24.33
C ARG A 418 -10.64 -18.28 25.08
N GLN A 419 -11.61 -18.96 24.48
CA GLN A 419 -12.76 -19.51 25.17
C GLN A 419 -12.36 -20.87 25.69
N VAL A 420 -12.70 -21.14 26.94
CA VAL A 420 -12.31 -22.34 27.67
C VAL A 420 -13.55 -22.91 28.38
N GLU A 421 -13.82 -24.19 28.20
CA GLU A 421 -14.84 -24.88 28.95
C GLU A 421 -14.29 -25.26 30.35
N VAL A 422 -14.93 -24.79 31.37
CA VAL A 422 -14.63 -25.08 32.78
C VAL A 422 -15.91 -25.52 33.46
N GLU A 423 -15.97 -26.76 33.91
CA GLU A 423 -17.13 -27.30 34.67
C GLU A 423 -18.48 -27.05 33.96
N GLY A 424 -18.53 -27.23 32.63
CA GLY A 424 -19.72 -27.02 31.82
C GLY A 424 -20.09 -25.56 31.53
N HIS A 425 -19.23 -24.62 31.89
CA HIS A 425 -19.39 -23.19 31.59
C HIS A 425 -18.30 -22.69 30.68
N MET A 426 -18.68 -21.85 29.71
CA MET A 426 -17.71 -21.18 28.84
C MET A 426 -17.14 -19.94 29.52
N ARG A 427 -15.84 -19.93 29.75
CA ARG A 427 -15.09 -18.80 30.32
C ARG A 427 -14.09 -18.25 29.30
N LYS A 428 -13.63 -17.02 29.50
CA LYS A 428 -12.63 -16.42 28.67
C LYS A 428 -11.28 -16.36 29.38
N ALA A 429 -10.24 -16.85 28.73
CA ALA A 429 -8.88 -16.87 29.23
C ALA A 429 -7.96 -15.98 28.42
N LEU A 430 -7.01 -15.31 29.07
CA LEU A 430 -6.00 -14.45 28.51
C LEU A 430 -4.62 -14.90 28.96
N SER A 431 -3.65 -14.94 28.05
CA SER A 431 -2.24 -15.25 28.33
C SER A 431 -1.33 -14.44 27.43
N ILE A 432 -0.18 -14.02 27.96
CA ILE A 432 0.87 -13.36 27.19
C ILE A 432 1.87 -14.45 26.75
N LEU A 433 1.95 -14.69 25.45
CA LEU A 433 2.84 -15.69 24.88
C LEU A 433 4.26 -15.17 24.64
N LYS A 434 4.38 -13.86 24.39
CA LYS A 434 5.62 -13.20 24.05
C LYS A 434 5.55 -11.74 24.42
N CYS A 435 6.63 -11.20 24.99
CA CYS A 435 6.83 -9.77 25.18
C CYS A 435 8.31 -9.48 25.04
N ARG A 436 8.72 -8.80 23.96
CA ARG A 436 10.10 -8.40 23.72
C ARG A 436 10.48 -7.22 24.60
N GLY A 437 11.70 -7.19 25.08
CA GLY A 437 12.25 -6.07 25.84
C GLY A 437 11.68 -5.86 27.24
N SER A 438 10.73 -6.74 27.70
CA SER A 438 10.11 -6.65 29.02
C SER A 438 9.76 -8.00 29.59
N ASP A 439 9.82 -8.13 30.94
CA ASP A 439 9.19 -9.25 31.61
C ASP A 439 7.67 -9.08 31.62
N HIS A 440 6.94 -10.18 31.73
CA HIS A 440 5.49 -10.23 31.73
C HIS A 440 4.98 -11.35 32.64
N ASP A 441 3.72 -11.27 33.02
CA ASP A 441 3.04 -12.32 33.77
C ASP A 441 2.86 -13.58 32.88
N LYS A 442 3.29 -14.72 33.38
CA LYS A 442 3.24 -16.02 32.68
C LYS A 442 2.02 -16.85 33.04
N GLU A 443 1.16 -16.33 33.95
CA GLU A 443 -0.05 -17.00 34.34
C GLU A 443 -1.15 -16.84 33.29
N ILE A 444 -1.97 -17.88 33.14
CA ILE A 444 -3.23 -17.80 32.39
C ILE A 444 -4.27 -17.19 33.30
N ARG A 445 -4.87 -16.08 32.89
CA ARG A 445 -5.90 -15.39 33.69
C ARG A 445 -7.27 -15.45 33.04
N GLU A 446 -8.29 -15.57 33.88
CA GLU A 446 -9.67 -15.38 33.45
C GLU A 446 -9.91 -13.89 33.20
N PHE A 447 -10.75 -13.57 32.21
CA PHE A 447 -11.27 -12.21 32.02
C PHE A 447 -12.74 -12.23 31.63
N GLU A 448 -13.41 -11.15 31.92
CA GLU A 448 -14.82 -10.93 31.56
C GLU A 448 -14.98 -9.61 30.82
N ILE A 449 -15.99 -9.59 29.95
CA ILE A 449 -16.43 -8.38 29.26
C ILE A 449 -17.77 -8.00 29.88
N THR A 450 -17.77 -6.91 30.64
CA THR A 450 -18.94 -6.41 31.38
C THR A 450 -19.40 -5.08 30.77
N SER A 451 -20.50 -4.52 31.23
CA SER A 451 -20.95 -3.18 30.83
C SER A 451 -19.94 -2.06 31.16
N LYS A 452 -18.99 -2.34 32.05
CA LYS A 452 -17.90 -1.39 32.40
C LYS A 452 -16.63 -1.56 31.55
N GLY A 453 -16.64 -2.54 30.65
CA GLY A 453 -15.47 -2.88 29.81
C GLY A 453 -14.86 -4.23 30.15
N ILE A 454 -13.55 -4.35 29.98
CA ILE A 454 -12.81 -5.61 30.17
C ILE A 454 -12.20 -5.64 31.56
N GLU A 455 -12.48 -6.71 32.29
CA GLU A 455 -11.93 -6.98 33.63
C GLU A 455 -11.11 -8.27 33.62
N VAL A 456 -9.80 -8.16 33.86
CA VAL A 456 -8.89 -9.30 34.01
C VAL A 456 -8.93 -9.76 35.49
N LYS A 457 -9.26 -11.01 35.67
CA LYS A 457 -9.46 -11.63 37.00
C LYS A 457 -8.20 -12.37 37.48
N VAL A 458 -8.39 -13.21 38.45
CA VAL A 458 -7.34 -14.05 39.02
C VAL A 458 -6.83 -15.11 38.04
N ALA A 459 -5.65 -15.65 38.34
CA ALA A 459 -5.09 -16.76 37.58
C ALA A 459 -5.95 -18.01 37.67
N MET A 460 -6.05 -18.74 36.58
CA MET A 460 -6.78 -20.03 36.49
C MET A 460 -5.93 -21.16 37.09
N LYS A 461 -5.68 -21.10 38.41
CA LYS A 461 -4.87 -22.11 39.11
C LYS A 461 -5.66 -23.39 39.30
N GLY A 462 -5.01 -24.54 39.25
CA GLY A 462 -5.61 -25.84 39.44
C GLY A 462 -6.36 -26.41 38.25
N TYR A 463 -6.15 -25.83 37.06
CA TYR A 463 -6.68 -26.37 35.82
C TYR A 463 -5.55 -26.69 34.85
N GLU A 464 -5.63 -27.86 34.20
CA GLU A 464 -4.76 -28.31 33.13
C GLU A 464 -5.47 -28.14 31.77
N ASN A 465 -4.69 -28.07 30.68
CA ASN A 465 -5.20 -27.97 29.29
C ASN A 465 -6.06 -26.71 28.98
N VAL A 466 -5.92 -25.66 29.78
CA VAL A 466 -6.62 -24.37 29.55
C VAL A 466 -6.32 -23.85 28.15
N MET A 467 -5.07 -23.97 27.70
CA MET A 467 -4.62 -23.52 26.38
C MET A 467 -5.15 -24.39 25.22
N ALA A 468 -5.60 -25.62 25.51
CA ALA A 468 -6.26 -26.47 24.51
C ALA A 468 -7.78 -26.21 24.41
N GLY A 469 -8.32 -25.31 25.26
CA GLY A 469 -9.74 -24.94 25.27
C GLY A 469 -10.62 -25.88 26.16
N MET A 470 -10.03 -26.91 26.75
CA MET A 470 -10.72 -27.86 27.63
C MET A 470 -9.99 -27.92 28.97
N ALA A 471 -10.35 -27.04 29.88
CA ALA A 471 -9.75 -27.01 31.22
C ALA A 471 -10.26 -28.17 32.08
N ARG A 472 -9.36 -28.98 32.60
CA ARG A 472 -9.67 -30.10 33.50
C ARG A 472 -8.92 -29.93 34.80
N ARG A 473 -9.57 -30.30 35.92
CA ARG A 473 -8.86 -30.42 37.18
C ARG A 473 -7.99 -31.67 37.15
N PRO A 474 -6.74 -31.60 37.65
CA PRO A 474 -5.89 -32.77 37.75
C PRO A 474 -6.59 -33.90 38.50
N PRO A 475 -6.48 -35.14 38.06
CA PRO A 475 -7.09 -36.28 38.76
C PRO A 475 -6.67 -36.39 40.24
N SER A 476 -5.48 -35.96 40.59
CA SER A 476 -4.97 -35.89 41.96
C SER A 476 -5.74 -34.95 42.84
N ASP A 477 -6.24 -33.84 42.34
CA ASP A 477 -6.97 -32.85 43.14
C ASP A 477 -8.44 -33.27 43.29
N VAL A 478 -9.03 -33.87 42.26
CA VAL A 478 -10.36 -34.49 42.33
C VAL A 478 -10.34 -35.65 43.33
N PHE A 479 -9.29 -36.45 43.33
CA PHE A 479 -9.12 -37.54 44.29
C PHE A 479 -8.94 -37.03 45.73
N ARG A 480 -8.19 -35.94 45.94
CA ARG A 480 -8.05 -35.30 47.26
C ARG A 480 -9.38 -34.71 47.78
N GLU A 481 -10.19 -34.08 46.96
CA GLU A 481 -11.52 -33.61 47.35
C GLU A 481 -12.47 -34.74 47.67
N MET A 482 -12.46 -35.84 46.87
CA MET A 482 -13.32 -37.00 47.13
C MET A 482 -12.92 -37.84 48.35
N PHE A 483 -11.61 -37.95 48.61
CA PHE A 483 -11.09 -38.88 49.64
C PHE A 483 -10.25 -38.22 50.73
N GLY A 484 -9.91 -36.92 50.62
CA GLY A 484 -9.06 -36.19 51.56
C GLY A 484 -9.76 -35.61 52.78
N GLY A 485 -11.04 -35.86 52.98
CA GLY A 485 -11.89 -35.30 54.03
C GLY A 485 -11.90 -36.07 55.39
N ARG A 486 -10.86 -36.82 55.71
CA ARG A 486 -10.67 -37.36 57.08
C ARG A 486 -9.23 -37.11 57.54
N LYS A 487 -9.03 -35.99 58.25
CA LYS A 487 -7.92 -35.95 59.21
C LYS A 487 -8.26 -36.89 60.39
N PRO A 488 -7.27 -37.65 60.92
CA PRO A 488 -7.43 -38.47 62.11
C PRO A 488 -7.63 -37.60 63.31
#